data_5d5de732149e1ee7440e4bc0a486f33a
#
_entry.id   5d5de732149e1ee7440e4bc0a486f33a
#
_cell.length_a   1.000
_cell.length_b   1.000
_cell.length_c   1.000
_cell.angle_alpha   90.00
_cell.angle_beta   90.00
_cell.angle_gamma   90.00
#
_symmetry.space_group_name_H-M   'P 1'
#
loop_
_entity.id
_entity.type
_entity.pdbx_description
1 polymer ?
#
loop_
_entity_poly.entity_id
_entity_poly.type
_entity_poly.pdbx_seq_one_letter_code
_entity_poly.pdbx_strand_id
1 'polypeptide(L)'
;MPTVNDTYINALLADAAYEKKLVDGLQGADLITALSPRLTPTLAKFVGDNFTVVSHVEGSHWSGSSFDGTIWRGKADTPYANKTYVSMRGTQELPDFVADLDLATNSAARAEIADMVNWWLRITTPVGQMATQIAL
;
A
#
# COMPACT_ATOMS: atom_id res chain seq x y z
N MET A 1 -20.91 7.88 -4.49
CA MET A 1 -20.71 6.54 -5.10
C MET A 1 -19.46 6.51 -5.94
N PRO A 2 -18.56 5.52 -5.78
CA PRO A 2 -17.43 5.35 -6.68
C PRO A 2 -17.90 5.09 -8.11
N THR A 3 -17.21 5.70 -9.06
CA THR A 3 -17.45 5.44 -10.49
C THR A 3 -16.67 4.20 -10.94
N VAL A 4 -16.97 3.69 -12.16
CA VAL A 4 -16.15 2.62 -12.78
C VAL A 4 -14.69 3.05 -12.92
N ASN A 5 -14.45 4.32 -13.23
CA ASN A 5 -13.09 4.87 -13.28
C ASN A 5 -12.40 4.84 -11.91
N ASP A 6 -13.09 5.21 -10.83
CA ASP A 6 -12.52 5.13 -9.48
C ASP A 6 -12.17 3.69 -9.10
N THR A 7 -13.03 2.73 -9.45
CA THR A 7 -12.77 1.30 -9.22
C THR A 7 -11.54 0.83 -9.99
N TYR A 8 -11.40 1.23 -11.25
CA TYR A 8 -10.23 0.90 -12.06
C TYR A 8 -8.94 1.48 -11.48
N ILE A 9 -8.96 2.74 -11.08
CA ILE A 9 -7.79 3.42 -10.47
C ILE A 9 -7.41 2.73 -9.15
N ASN A 10 -8.38 2.43 -8.30
CA ASN A 10 -8.12 1.70 -7.07
C ASN A 10 -7.48 0.32 -7.32
N ALA A 11 -7.98 -0.43 -8.31
CA ALA A 11 -7.41 -1.72 -8.68
C ALA A 11 -5.98 -1.59 -9.23
N LEU A 12 -5.74 -0.61 -10.09
CA LEU A 12 -4.41 -0.34 -10.66
C LEU A 12 -3.40 0.03 -9.57
N LEU A 13 -3.75 0.94 -8.67
CA LEU A 13 -2.86 1.35 -7.58
C LEU A 13 -2.65 0.23 -6.55
N ALA A 14 -3.67 -0.61 -6.32
CA ALA A 14 -3.52 -1.80 -5.50
C ALA A 14 -2.53 -2.80 -6.12
N ASP A 15 -2.58 -3.00 -7.43
CA ASP A 15 -1.59 -3.83 -8.12
C ASP A 15 -0.18 -3.22 -8.10
N ALA A 16 -0.07 -1.91 -8.35
CA ALA A 16 1.19 -1.19 -8.28
C ALA A 16 1.84 -1.26 -6.88
N ALA A 17 1.04 -1.30 -5.81
CA ALA A 17 1.52 -1.38 -4.44
C ALA A 17 2.27 -2.69 -4.10
N TYR A 18 2.17 -3.71 -4.94
CA TYR A 18 2.95 -4.94 -4.81
C TYR A 18 4.43 -4.77 -5.21
N GLU A 19 4.80 -3.66 -5.83
CA GLU A 19 6.18 -3.42 -6.24
C GLU A 19 7.05 -3.09 -5.02
N LYS A 20 8.11 -3.88 -4.82
CA LYS A 20 9.01 -3.77 -3.66
C LYS A 20 9.96 -2.56 -3.71
N LYS A 21 10.05 -1.90 -4.84
CA LYS A 21 10.94 -0.74 -5.02
C LYS A 21 10.28 0.61 -4.71
N LEU A 22 9.05 0.59 -4.22
CA LEU A 22 8.37 1.81 -3.82
C LEU A 22 9.01 2.40 -2.56
N VAL A 23 9.19 3.71 -2.57
CA VAL A 23 9.69 4.49 -1.43
C VAL A 23 8.90 5.78 -1.30
N ASP A 24 8.94 6.36 -0.11
CA ASP A 24 8.26 7.64 0.16
C ASP A 24 8.76 8.73 -0.79
N GLY A 25 7.83 9.48 -1.36
CA GLY A 25 8.12 10.58 -2.26
C GLY A 25 8.38 10.21 -3.72
N LEU A 26 8.35 8.93 -4.06
CA LEU A 26 8.64 8.47 -5.44
C LEU A 26 7.59 8.98 -6.42
N GLN A 27 8.03 9.56 -7.53
CA GLN A 27 7.17 10.13 -8.56
C GLN A 27 7.87 10.19 -9.93
N GLY A 28 7.11 10.50 -10.98
CA GLY A 28 7.63 10.74 -12.31
C GLY A 28 8.44 9.59 -12.89
N ALA A 29 9.56 9.87 -13.53
CA ALA A 29 10.40 8.89 -14.21
C ALA A 29 10.92 7.80 -13.25
N ASP A 30 11.24 8.14 -12.01
CA ASP A 30 11.72 7.20 -11.02
C ASP A 30 10.61 6.21 -10.62
N LEU A 31 9.37 6.69 -10.48
CA LEU A 31 8.22 5.84 -10.22
C LEU A 31 7.91 4.93 -11.41
N ILE A 32 7.97 5.44 -12.63
CA ILE A 32 7.81 4.64 -13.86
C ILE A 32 8.83 3.51 -13.89
N THR A 33 10.09 3.82 -13.61
CA THR A 33 11.18 2.83 -13.59
C THR A 33 10.93 1.78 -12.50
N ALA A 34 10.51 2.19 -11.32
CA ALA A 34 10.22 1.27 -10.21
C ALA A 34 9.06 0.32 -10.53
N LEU A 35 8.03 0.80 -11.24
CA LEU A 35 6.84 0.02 -11.60
C LEU A 35 7.02 -0.85 -12.85
N SER A 36 8.04 -0.60 -13.67
CA SER A 36 8.26 -1.28 -14.96
C SER A 36 8.41 -2.81 -14.86
N PRO A 37 8.96 -3.40 -13.79
CA PRO A 37 9.01 -4.85 -13.66
C PRO A 37 7.63 -5.50 -13.50
N ARG A 38 6.64 -4.76 -13.00
CA ARG A 38 5.32 -5.28 -12.69
C ARG A 38 4.24 -4.84 -13.66
N LEU A 39 4.22 -3.58 -14.03
CA LEU A 39 3.21 -3.00 -14.91
C LEU A 39 3.71 -2.95 -16.35
N THR A 40 2.77 -2.95 -17.31
CA THR A 40 3.10 -2.64 -18.69
C THR A 40 3.68 -1.23 -18.79
N PRO A 41 4.48 -0.91 -19.84
CA PRO A 41 5.01 0.44 -20.00
C PRO A 41 3.95 1.54 -20.01
N THR A 42 2.81 1.29 -20.62
CA THR A 42 1.67 2.23 -20.65
C THR A 42 1.10 2.48 -19.27
N LEU A 43 0.88 1.43 -18.48
CA LEU A 43 0.33 1.54 -17.12
C LEU A 43 1.34 2.16 -16.15
N ALA A 44 2.61 1.77 -16.23
CA ALA A 44 3.67 2.38 -15.42
C ALA A 44 3.77 3.88 -15.68
N LYS A 45 3.75 4.29 -16.95
CA LYS A 45 3.74 5.71 -17.33
C LYS A 45 2.50 6.43 -16.83
N PHE A 46 1.33 5.83 -16.95
CA PHE A 46 0.09 6.41 -16.44
C PHE A 46 0.18 6.68 -14.94
N VAL A 47 0.64 5.72 -14.15
CA VAL A 47 0.79 5.90 -12.70
C VAL A 47 1.82 6.97 -12.37
N GLY A 48 2.99 6.94 -13.00
CA GLY A 48 4.06 7.93 -12.77
C GLY A 48 3.69 9.36 -13.17
N ASP A 49 2.88 9.51 -14.22
CA ASP A 49 2.43 10.83 -14.68
C ASP A 49 1.32 11.43 -13.80
N ASN A 50 0.53 10.59 -13.14
CA ASN A 50 -0.68 11.04 -12.43
C ASN A 50 -0.60 10.96 -10.91
N PHE A 51 0.32 10.17 -10.35
CA PHE A 51 0.38 9.91 -8.92
C PHE A 51 1.79 10.07 -8.33
N THR A 52 1.82 10.31 -7.04
CA THR A 52 3.03 10.33 -6.21
C THR A 52 2.84 9.33 -5.07
N VAL A 53 3.88 8.59 -4.73
CA VAL A 53 3.92 7.79 -3.50
C VAL A 53 4.15 8.72 -2.32
N VAL A 54 3.16 8.87 -1.47
CA VAL A 54 3.30 9.68 -0.25
C VAL A 54 4.03 8.91 0.84
N SER A 55 3.63 7.66 1.04
CA SER A 55 4.26 6.77 2.00
C SER A 55 4.12 5.32 1.55
N HIS A 56 5.16 4.54 1.78
CA HIS A 56 5.15 3.10 1.55
C HIS A 56 5.78 2.39 2.74
N VAL A 57 5.11 1.38 3.25
CA VAL A 57 5.62 0.52 4.31
C VAL A 57 5.63 -0.93 3.86
N GLU A 58 6.73 -1.61 4.11
CA GLU A 58 6.86 -3.05 3.88
C GLU A 58 6.95 -3.78 5.21
N GLY A 59 6.24 -4.89 5.30
CA GLY A 59 6.37 -5.81 6.42
C GLY A 59 7.73 -6.47 6.42
N SER A 60 8.30 -6.63 7.60
CA SER A 60 9.56 -7.32 7.78
C SER A 60 9.29 -8.75 8.21
N HIS A 61 9.84 -9.72 7.50
CA HIS A 61 9.78 -11.14 7.87
C HIS A 61 10.31 -11.41 9.29
N TRP A 62 11.15 -10.51 9.81
CA TRP A 62 11.70 -10.61 11.16
C TRP A 62 10.72 -10.24 12.26
N SER A 63 9.70 -9.43 11.94
CA SER A 63 8.67 -9.03 12.92
C SER A 63 7.47 -9.98 12.93
N GLY A 64 7.43 -10.97 12.06
CA GLY A 64 6.31 -11.90 11.93
C GLY A 64 5.08 -11.29 11.24
N SER A 65 5.21 -10.07 10.70
CA SER A 65 4.17 -9.40 9.93
C SER A 65 4.64 -9.17 8.49
N SER A 66 3.77 -9.43 7.53
CA SER A 66 3.99 -9.15 6.11
C SER A 66 3.03 -8.08 5.57
N PHE A 67 2.51 -7.23 6.46
CA PHE A 67 1.66 -6.13 6.06
C PHE A 67 2.44 -5.09 5.25
N ASP A 68 1.96 -4.80 4.06
CA ASP A 68 2.43 -3.71 3.22
C ASP A 68 1.32 -2.68 3.02
N GLY A 69 1.67 -1.42 3.02
CA GLY A 69 0.73 -0.33 2.78
C GLY A 69 1.35 0.78 1.95
N THR A 70 0.57 1.36 1.03
CA THR A 70 1.01 2.47 0.19
C THR A 70 -0.07 3.55 0.17
N ILE A 71 0.35 4.79 0.37
CA ILE A 71 -0.49 5.97 0.20
C ILE A 71 -0.07 6.66 -1.09
N TRP A 72 -1.03 6.85 -1.98
CA TRP A 72 -0.87 7.55 -3.25
C TRP A 72 -1.61 8.88 -3.21
N ARG A 73 -1.03 9.89 -3.83
CA ARG A 73 -1.70 11.18 -4.04
C ARG A 73 -1.70 11.53 -5.51
N GLY A 74 -2.85 12.00 -6.02
CA GLY A 74 -2.96 12.53 -7.36
C GLY A 74 -2.17 13.84 -7.50
N LYS A 75 -1.47 14.00 -8.62
CA LYS A 75 -0.72 15.21 -8.94
C LYS A 75 -1.64 16.37 -9.26
N ALA A 76 -1.20 17.60 -8.95
CA ALA A 76 -2.00 18.82 -9.02
C ALA A 76 -2.61 19.12 -10.40
N ASP A 77 -1.88 18.83 -11.49
CA ASP A 77 -2.31 19.14 -12.86
C ASP A 77 -3.00 17.95 -13.55
N THR A 78 -3.56 17.03 -12.78
CA THR A 78 -4.22 15.82 -13.29
C THR A 78 -5.68 15.76 -12.83
N PRO A 79 -6.53 14.94 -13.47
CA PRO A 79 -7.91 14.69 -13.01
C PRO A 79 -7.99 14.11 -11.59
N TYR A 80 -6.87 13.65 -11.06
CA TYR A 80 -6.77 13.02 -9.73
C TYR A 80 -6.29 13.98 -8.65
N ALA A 81 -6.09 15.26 -8.97
CA ALA A 81 -5.68 16.28 -8.01
C ALA A 81 -6.54 16.27 -6.75
N ASN A 82 -5.91 16.42 -5.61
CA ASN A 82 -6.53 16.40 -4.27
C ASN A 82 -7.17 15.05 -3.87
N LYS A 83 -6.99 14.00 -4.66
CA LYS A 83 -7.41 12.64 -4.29
C LYS A 83 -6.27 11.88 -3.65
N THR A 84 -6.59 11.17 -2.59
CA THR A 84 -5.67 10.27 -1.90
C THR A 84 -6.23 8.85 -1.97
N TYR A 85 -5.35 7.90 -2.31
CA TYR A 85 -5.69 6.49 -2.38
C TYR A 85 -4.83 5.73 -1.39
N VAL A 86 -5.41 4.74 -0.75
CA VAL A 86 -4.71 3.89 0.22
C VAL A 86 -4.81 2.45 -0.24
N SER A 87 -3.67 1.85 -0.49
CA SER A 87 -3.56 0.44 -0.87
C SER A 87 -2.97 -0.34 0.30
N MET A 88 -3.65 -1.38 0.75
CA MET A 88 -3.20 -2.27 1.82
C MET A 88 -3.08 -3.68 1.26
N ARG A 89 -2.03 -4.36 1.67
CA ARG A 89 -1.76 -5.73 1.28
C ARG A 89 -1.44 -6.57 2.51
N GLY A 90 -2.08 -7.71 2.63
CA GLY A 90 -1.71 -8.75 3.59
C GLY A 90 -0.78 -9.80 2.98
N THR A 91 -0.47 -10.82 3.74
CA THR A 91 0.49 -11.89 3.42
C THR A 91 0.27 -12.54 2.06
N GLN A 92 1.35 -12.69 1.30
CA GLN A 92 1.36 -13.54 0.10
C GLN A 92 2.45 -14.63 0.10
N GLU A 93 3.22 -14.78 1.16
CA GLU A 93 4.42 -15.63 1.14
C GLU A 93 4.35 -16.85 2.06
N LEU A 94 3.22 -17.06 2.74
CA LEU A 94 3.03 -18.33 3.44
C LEU A 94 2.49 -19.37 2.46
N PRO A 95 3.11 -20.55 2.34
CA PRO A 95 2.48 -21.67 1.67
C PRO A 95 1.07 -21.87 2.23
N ASP A 96 0.10 -22.15 1.39
CA ASP A 96 -1.32 -22.29 1.78
C ASP A 96 -1.50 -23.17 3.03
N PHE A 97 -0.68 -24.19 3.17
CA PHE A 97 -0.64 -25.05 4.35
C PHE A 97 -0.25 -24.31 5.65
N VAL A 98 0.71 -23.41 5.58
CA VAL A 98 1.16 -22.64 6.76
C VAL A 98 0.15 -21.55 7.09
N ALA A 99 -0.48 -20.95 6.08
CA ALA A 99 -1.56 -19.99 6.27
C ALA A 99 -2.77 -20.63 6.98
N ASP A 100 -3.16 -21.82 6.59
CA ASP A 100 -4.24 -22.57 7.25
C ASP A 100 -3.89 -22.93 8.70
N LEU A 101 -2.66 -23.34 8.95
CA LEU A 101 -2.19 -23.66 10.29
C LEU A 101 -2.06 -22.38 11.16
N ASP A 102 -1.64 -21.30 10.57
CA ASP A 102 -1.43 -20.03 11.26
C ASP A 102 -2.75 -19.31 11.56
N LEU A 103 -3.72 -19.39 10.67
CA LEU A 103 -5.10 -18.99 10.95
C LEU A 103 -5.67 -19.79 12.14
N ALA A 104 -5.32 -21.07 12.25
CA ALA A 104 -5.72 -21.89 13.38
C ALA A 104 -5.02 -21.49 14.69
N THR A 105 -3.79 -21.00 14.62
CA THR A 105 -3.01 -20.54 15.79
C THR A 105 -3.14 -19.04 16.06
N ASN A 106 -3.67 -18.27 15.12
CA ASN A 106 -3.96 -16.83 15.24
C ASN A 106 -2.76 -15.89 15.47
N SER A 107 -1.52 -16.33 15.33
CA SER A 107 -0.38 -15.48 15.71
C SER A 107 0.04 -14.50 14.62
N ALA A 108 0.30 -14.94 13.39
CA ALA A 108 0.74 -14.05 12.31
C ALA A 108 -0.41 -13.17 11.80
N ALA A 109 -1.62 -13.70 11.69
CA ALA A 109 -2.79 -12.92 11.32
C ALA A 109 -3.06 -11.77 12.31
N ARG A 110 -2.83 -12.00 13.61
CA ARG A 110 -2.95 -10.94 14.62
C ARG A 110 -1.89 -9.87 14.46
N ALA A 111 -0.65 -10.26 14.20
CA ALA A 111 0.44 -9.32 13.96
C ALA A 111 0.16 -8.43 12.75
N GLU A 112 -0.30 -8.99 11.65
CA GLU A 112 -0.66 -8.24 10.44
C GLU A 112 -1.84 -7.29 10.67
N ILE A 113 -2.88 -7.75 11.36
CA ILE A 113 -4.02 -6.91 11.71
C ILE A 113 -3.58 -5.74 12.60
N ALA A 114 -2.75 -6.01 13.60
CA ALA A 114 -2.23 -4.98 14.48
C ALA A 114 -1.40 -3.95 13.71
N ASP A 115 -0.51 -4.39 12.82
CA ASP A 115 0.33 -3.51 12.01
C ASP A 115 -0.51 -2.68 11.04
N MET A 116 -1.50 -3.28 10.38
CA MET A 116 -2.42 -2.57 9.50
C MET A 116 -3.21 -1.49 10.24
N VAL A 117 -3.78 -1.82 11.40
CA VAL A 117 -4.55 -0.87 12.22
C VAL A 117 -3.63 0.22 12.76
N ASN A 118 -2.46 -0.12 13.27
CA ASN A 118 -1.50 0.83 13.80
C ASN A 118 -0.98 1.78 12.72
N TRP A 119 -0.72 1.26 11.52
CA TRP A 119 -0.37 2.09 10.37
C TRP A 119 -1.51 3.05 10.01
N TRP A 120 -2.75 2.56 9.92
CA TRP A 120 -3.92 3.39 9.66
C TRP A 120 -4.08 4.49 10.71
N LEU A 121 -3.95 4.16 11.99
CA LEU A 121 -4.04 5.13 13.08
C LEU A 121 -2.96 6.22 12.97
N ARG A 122 -1.73 5.85 12.61
CA ARG A 122 -0.64 6.82 12.43
C ARG A 122 -0.92 7.78 11.29
N ILE A 123 -1.35 7.28 10.13
CA ILE A 123 -1.56 8.12 8.95
C ILE A 123 -2.82 8.98 9.03
N THR A 124 -3.77 8.62 9.87
CA THR A 124 -5.02 9.38 10.09
C THR A 124 -4.98 10.28 11.32
N THR A 125 -3.95 10.19 12.14
CA THR A 125 -3.79 11.06 13.31
C THR A 125 -3.32 12.45 12.89
N PRO A 126 -3.98 13.52 13.36
CA PRO A 126 -3.57 14.88 13.04
C PRO A 126 -2.13 15.19 13.46
N VAL A 127 -1.47 16.05 12.71
CA VAL A 127 -0.11 16.49 13.02
C VAL A 127 -0.06 17.11 14.43
N GLY A 128 0.91 16.70 15.22
CA GLY A 128 1.09 17.15 16.60
C GLY A 128 0.35 16.31 17.65
N GLN A 129 -0.42 15.30 17.24
CA GLN A 129 -1.06 14.34 18.14
C GLN A 129 -0.34 12.99 18.10
N MET A 130 -0.40 12.26 19.21
CA MET A 130 0.12 10.90 19.27
C MET A 130 -0.94 9.91 18.79
N ALA A 131 -0.56 9.04 17.86
CA ALA A 131 -1.42 7.93 17.44
C ALA A 131 -1.54 6.89 18.55
N THR A 132 -2.76 6.48 18.87
CA THR A 132 -3.00 5.33 19.75
C THR A 132 -2.62 4.06 18.99
N GLN A 133 -1.88 3.19 19.64
CA GLN A 133 -1.51 1.90 19.08
C GLN A 133 -2.27 0.78 19.79
N ILE A 134 -2.57 -0.26 19.02
CA ILE A 134 -3.15 -1.49 19.55
C ILE A 134 -2.11 -2.60 19.60
N ALA A 135 -2.29 -3.51 20.54
CA ALA A 135 -1.58 -4.78 20.63
C ALA A 135 -2.60 -5.91 20.64
N LEU A 136 -2.39 -6.88 19.80
CA LEU A 136 -3.25 -8.07 19.72
C LEU A 136 -2.50 -9.33 20.15
#